data_07cff4d537db963dd0ef18c489c3fb4c
#
_entry.id   07cff4d537db963dd0ef18c489c3fb4c
#
_cell.length_a   1.000
_cell.length_b   1.000
_cell.length_c   1.000
_cell.angle_alpha   90.00
_cell.angle_beta   90.00
_cell.angle_gamma   90.00
#
_symmetry.space_group_name_H-M   'P 1'
#
loop_
_entity.id
_entity.type
_entity.pdbx_description
1 polymer ?
#
loop_
_entity_poly.entity_id
_entity_poly.type
_entity_poly.pdbx_seq_one_letter_code
_entity_poly.pdbx_strand_id
1 'polypeptide(L)'
;MTASSSLFSCSMHMEVLTPKISKWPKNFVSCHSKISYVETNYLKSTCYPISRFFCINNLKKTRQRDGIHCFSEGQKFQLDDVVEAQQFDRDILNAIFEVARDMEKIERNSPESQILKGYLMATLFYEPSTRTRLSFESAMRRLGGEVLTTENAREFSSAAKGETLEDTIRTVEGYSDLIVLRHFESGAARRAATIAGIPIVNAGDGPGQHPSQALLDVYTIEREIGKLDGIKVGLVGDLANGRTVRSLTYLLAKYKDVKIYFVSPEVVKMKDDIKDYLTSKGVDWEESSDLVEVASECDVVYQTRIQKERFGERLDLYEKARGKFIVNQNILNAMQRHAVIMHPLPRLDEITVDVDADPRAAYFRQAKYGLYIRMALLKLLLVGC
;
A
#
# COMPACT_ATOMS: atom_id res chain seq x y z
N MET A 1 -46.12 54.27 -5.14
CA MET A 1 -44.96 55.13 -5.37
C MET A 1 -43.87 54.28 -5.99
N THR A 2 -43.61 54.55 -7.23
CA THR A 2 -42.74 53.87 -8.17
C THR A 2 -41.29 54.31 -7.98
N ALA A 3 -40.34 53.34 -8.02
CA ALA A 3 -38.95 53.65 -8.37
C ALA A 3 -38.35 52.49 -9.13
N SER A 4 -37.89 52.87 -10.30
CA SER A 4 -37.40 52.11 -11.45
C SER A 4 -35.98 51.57 -11.23
N SER A 5 -35.75 50.38 -11.67
CA SER A 5 -34.43 49.76 -11.80
C SER A 5 -33.81 50.05 -13.14
N SER A 6 -32.55 50.42 -13.16
CA SER A 6 -31.74 50.49 -14.41
C SER A 6 -30.69 49.38 -14.42
N LEU A 7 -30.80 48.51 -15.42
CA LEU A 7 -29.81 47.50 -15.82
C LEU A 7 -28.65 48.19 -16.58
N PHE A 8 -27.45 47.96 -16.13
CA PHE A 8 -26.24 48.19 -16.96
C PHE A 8 -25.68 46.84 -17.42
N SER A 9 -25.81 46.60 -18.72
CA SER A 9 -25.14 45.52 -19.45
C SER A 9 -23.76 46.04 -19.89
N CYS A 10 -22.71 45.38 -19.45
CA CYS A 10 -21.36 45.61 -19.95
C CYS A 10 -20.93 44.40 -20.77
N SER A 11 -20.98 44.53 -22.11
CA SER A 11 -20.44 43.52 -23.03
C SER A 11 -18.97 43.83 -23.27
N MET A 12 -18.06 42.94 -22.79
CA MET A 12 -16.66 42.97 -23.20
C MET A 12 -16.47 42.08 -24.45
N HIS A 13 -16.08 42.71 -25.54
CA HIS A 13 -15.54 42.04 -26.73
C HIS A 13 -14.12 41.58 -26.40
N MET A 14 -13.87 40.28 -26.50
CA MET A 14 -12.53 39.71 -26.49
C MET A 14 -12.08 39.53 -27.96
N GLU A 15 -11.14 40.38 -28.42
CA GLU A 15 -10.42 40.16 -29.65
C GLU A 15 -9.42 39.00 -29.52
N VAL A 16 -9.57 38.01 -30.39
CA VAL A 16 -8.66 36.88 -30.50
C VAL A 16 -7.49 37.29 -31.41
N LEU A 17 -6.34 37.52 -30.81
CA LEU A 17 -5.09 37.72 -31.54
C LEU A 17 -4.47 36.37 -31.91
N THR A 18 -4.51 36.02 -33.19
CA THR A 18 -3.76 34.89 -33.76
C THR A 18 -2.33 35.30 -34.08
N PRO A 19 -1.29 34.55 -33.63
CA PRO A 19 0.08 34.85 -34.03
C PRO A 19 0.37 34.32 -35.44
N LYS A 20 0.91 35.23 -36.30
CA LYS A 20 1.40 34.92 -37.63
C LYS A 20 2.65 34.04 -37.57
N ILE A 21 2.60 32.90 -38.24
CA ILE A 21 3.74 32.00 -38.46
C ILE A 21 4.66 32.63 -39.51
N SER A 22 5.87 33.00 -39.13
CA SER A 22 6.93 33.41 -40.04
C SER A 22 7.67 32.19 -40.59
N LYS A 23 7.88 32.17 -41.90
CA LYS A 23 8.50 31.14 -42.71
C LYS A 23 10.00 30.96 -42.35
N TRP A 24 10.43 29.71 -42.17
CA TRP A 24 11.85 29.34 -42.14
C TRP A 24 12.44 29.22 -43.55
N PRO A 25 13.69 29.66 -43.80
CA PRO A 25 14.34 29.48 -45.09
C PRO A 25 14.89 28.07 -45.25
N LYS A 26 14.66 27.49 -46.42
CA LYS A 26 15.29 26.24 -46.88
C LYS A 26 16.70 26.54 -47.36
N ASN A 27 17.72 25.97 -46.74
CA ASN A 27 19.00 25.73 -47.41
C ASN A 27 19.57 24.40 -46.88
N PHE A 28 19.41 23.37 -47.69
CA PHE A 28 20.17 22.12 -47.57
C PHE A 28 21.50 22.31 -48.31
N VAL A 29 22.61 22.17 -47.58
CA VAL A 29 23.92 21.95 -48.20
C VAL A 29 24.38 20.55 -47.78
N SER A 30 24.45 19.70 -48.78
CA SER A 30 25.04 18.35 -48.71
C SER A 30 26.56 18.48 -48.57
N CYS A 31 27.13 17.87 -47.53
CA CYS A 31 28.58 17.73 -47.45
C CYS A 31 28.92 16.22 -47.33
N HIS A 32 29.37 15.65 -48.46
CA HIS A 32 30.07 14.38 -48.50
C HIS A 32 31.56 14.65 -48.22
N SER A 33 32.10 14.06 -47.15
CA SER A 33 33.55 14.02 -47.01
C SER A 33 34.00 12.61 -46.57
N LYS A 34 34.91 12.16 -47.34
CA LYS A 34 35.62 10.87 -47.33
C LYS A 34 36.40 10.66 -46.03
N ILE A 35 36.32 9.47 -45.50
CA ILE A 35 37.19 9.00 -44.41
C ILE A 35 38.50 8.54 -45.04
N SER A 36 39.61 9.15 -44.69
CA SER A 36 40.96 8.70 -44.95
C SER A 36 41.57 8.14 -43.65
N TYR A 37 42.05 6.89 -43.75
CA TYR A 37 42.84 6.23 -42.72
C TYR A 37 44.17 6.94 -42.52
N VAL A 38 44.58 7.16 -41.28
CA VAL A 38 45.99 7.42 -40.92
C VAL A 38 46.30 6.53 -39.72
N GLU A 39 47.20 5.56 -39.99
CA GLU A 39 47.89 4.82 -38.94
C GLU A 39 48.96 5.70 -38.32
N THR A 40 49.04 5.74 -37.00
CA THR A 40 50.29 6.06 -36.30
C THR A 40 50.41 5.26 -35.01
N ASN A 41 51.52 4.54 -34.93
CA ASN A 41 52.00 3.72 -33.83
C ASN A 41 52.53 4.54 -32.64
N TYR A 42 52.63 3.81 -31.49
CA TYR A 42 53.35 4.08 -30.22
C TYR A 42 52.57 4.81 -29.10
N LEU A 43 52.23 4.13 -28.02
CA LEU A 43 53.08 3.86 -26.84
C LEU A 43 52.37 2.97 -25.82
N LYS A 44 53.13 2.07 -25.23
CA LYS A 44 52.75 1.17 -24.13
C LYS A 44 52.46 1.91 -22.85
N SER A 45 51.36 1.57 -22.13
CA SER A 45 51.43 1.34 -20.67
C SER A 45 50.11 0.78 -20.13
N THR A 46 50.27 -0.26 -19.31
CA THR A 46 49.38 -0.80 -18.25
C THR A 46 47.98 -1.27 -18.63
N CYS A 47 47.92 -2.58 -18.91
CA CYS A 47 46.72 -3.40 -18.91
C CYS A 47 46.06 -3.46 -17.51
N TYR A 48 44.79 -3.09 -17.43
CA TYR A 48 43.85 -3.72 -16.51
C TYR A 48 42.88 -4.56 -17.30
N PRO A 49 42.60 -5.81 -16.90
CA PRO A 49 41.76 -6.71 -17.68
C PRO A 49 40.26 -6.36 -17.44
N ILE A 50 39.65 -5.77 -18.46
CA ILE A 50 38.18 -5.78 -18.58
C ILE A 50 37.82 -7.11 -19.30
N SER A 51 37.54 -8.12 -18.50
CA SER A 51 36.88 -9.34 -18.98
C SER A 51 35.64 -9.60 -18.13
N ARG A 52 34.49 -9.12 -18.58
CA ARG A 52 33.22 -9.80 -18.37
C ARG A 52 32.41 -9.71 -19.65
N PHE A 53 32.59 -10.72 -20.49
CA PHE A 53 31.63 -11.09 -21.51
C PHE A 53 30.28 -11.37 -20.81
N PHE A 54 29.27 -10.61 -21.15
CA PHE A 54 27.90 -10.97 -20.87
C PHE A 54 27.54 -12.20 -21.67
N CYS A 55 27.59 -13.34 -21.03
CA CYS A 55 26.93 -14.55 -21.54
C CYS A 55 25.43 -14.37 -21.24
N ILE A 56 24.68 -13.96 -22.26
CA ILE A 56 23.21 -13.98 -22.20
C ILE A 56 22.80 -15.45 -22.30
N ASN A 57 22.81 -16.16 -21.19
CA ASN A 57 22.09 -17.41 -21.07
C ASN A 57 20.61 -17.05 -20.77
N ASN A 58 19.80 -17.10 -21.84
CA ASN A 58 18.36 -17.21 -21.79
C ASN A 58 17.94 -18.51 -21.09
N LEU A 59 18.08 -18.59 -19.80
CA LEU A 59 17.35 -19.52 -18.95
C LEU A 59 16.15 -18.75 -18.42
N LYS A 60 14.98 -18.95 -19.04
CA LYS A 60 13.68 -18.72 -18.43
C LYS A 60 13.67 -19.57 -17.14
N LYS A 61 14.14 -19.00 -16.02
CA LYS A 61 13.80 -19.50 -14.70
C LYS A 61 12.32 -19.22 -14.53
N THR A 62 11.48 -20.21 -14.80
CA THR A 62 10.18 -20.31 -14.17
C THR A 62 10.45 -20.26 -12.67
N ARG A 63 10.21 -19.11 -12.05
CA ARG A 63 10.21 -18.96 -10.59
C ARG A 63 9.10 -19.88 -10.05
N GLN A 64 9.50 -21.05 -9.58
CA GLN A 64 8.64 -21.94 -8.84
C GLN A 64 8.42 -21.24 -7.48
N ARG A 65 7.22 -20.69 -7.30
CA ARG A 65 6.80 -19.98 -6.07
C ARG A 65 6.23 -20.96 -5.08
N ASP A 66 7.06 -21.87 -4.60
CA ASP A 66 6.70 -22.78 -3.52
C ASP A 66 7.56 -22.45 -2.29
N GLY A 67 6.83 -22.01 -1.22
CA GLY A 67 7.18 -22.22 0.19
C GLY A 67 8.57 -21.79 0.65
N ILE A 68 8.52 -20.89 1.55
CA ILE A 68 9.46 -20.53 2.60
C ILE A 68 10.62 -21.52 2.75
N HIS A 69 11.82 -21.09 2.41
CA HIS A 69 13.03 -21.78 2.79
C HIS A 69 13.32 -21.50 4.26
N CYS A 70 13.34 -22.57 5.07
CA CYS A 70 13.90 -22.56 6.42
C CYS A 70 15.32 -21.98 6.37
N PHE A 71 15.60 -21.02 7.24
CA PHE A 71 16.91 -20.39 7.36
C PHE A 71 17.97 -21.42 7.73
N SER A 72 18.92 -21.70 6.82
CA SER A 72 20.20 -22.26 7.17
C SER A 72 21.12 -21.15 7.66
N GLU A 73 21.91 -21.38 8.69
CA GLU A 73 22.90 -20.41 9.18
C GLU A 73 23.74 -19.85 8.03
N GLY A 74 23.66 -18.53 7.80
CA GLY A 74 24.39 -17.82 6.78
C GLY A 74 23.59 -17.40 5.54
N GLN A 75 22.30 -17.72 5.42
CA GLN A 75 21.48 -17.26 4.30
C GLN A 75 20.75 -15.95 4.66
N LYS A 76 20.97 -14.92 3.85
CA LYS A 76 20.34 -13.60 4.00
C LYS A 76 18.83 -13.69 3.76
N PHE A 77 18.02 -13.24 4.71
CA PHE A 77 16.58 -13.15 4.54
C PHE A 77 16.21 -12.00 3.62
N GLN A 78 15.50 -12.29 2.54
CA GLN A 78 15.02 -11.31 1.58
C GLN A 78 13.63 -11.72 1.08
N LEU A 79 12.73 -10.74 0.97
CA LEU A 79 11.41 -10.94 0.39
C LEU A 79 11.49 -10.79 -1.13
N ASP A 80 10.70 -11.58 -1.87
CA ASP A 80 10.56 -11.42 -3.33
C ASP A 80 9.52 -10.36 -3.68
N ASP A 81 8.33 -10.45 -3.09
CA ASP A 81 7.18 -9.59 -3.34
C ASP A 81 6.35 -9.44 -2.06
N VAL A 82 5.43 -8.46 -2.03
CA VAL A 82 4.39 -8.30 -1.01
C VAL A 82 3.03 -8.20 -1.69
N VAL A 83 2.42 -9.34 -2.01
CA VAL A 83 1.23 -9.42 -2.86
C VAL A 83 -0.04 -9.69 -2.07
N GLU A 84 0.02 -10.61 -1.09
CA GLU A 84 -1.13 -11.04 -0.30
C GLU A 84 -0.75 -11.39 1.14
N ALA A 85 -1.74 -11.32 2.05
CA ALA A 85 -1.51 -11.57 3.47
C ALA A 85 -1.16 -13.04 3.76
N GLN A 86 -1.70 -13.98 3.00
CA GLN A 86 -1.50 -15.41 3.21
C GLN A 86 -0.05 -15.86 3.02
N GLN A 87 0.76 -15.10 2.25
CA GLN A 87 2.16 -15.43 1.99
C GLN A 87 3.06 -15.38 3.24
N PHE A 88 2.61 -14.72 4.32
CA PHE A 88 3.39 -14.56 5.54
C PHE A 88 3.04 -15.64 6.54
N ASP A 89 4.03 -16.37 7.05
CA ASP A 89 3.92 -17.17 8.26
C ASP A 89 4.40 -16.39 9.48
N ARG A 90 4.39 -17.05 10.67
CA ARG A 90 4.80 -16.39 11.93
C ARG A 90 6.26 -15.97 11.93
N ASP A 91 7.14 -16.76 11.33
CA ASP A 91 8.58 -16.49 11.35
C ASP A 91 8.90 -15.30 10.47
N ILE A 92 8.27 -15.21 9.29
CA ILE A 92 8.36 -14.04 8.41
C ILE A 92 7.77 -12.80 9.07
N LEU A 93 6.60 -12.92 9.75
CA LEU A 93 6.00 -11.80 10.47
C LEU A 93 6.93 -11.28 11.57
N ASN A 94 7.51 -12.18 12.37
CA ASN A 94 8.47 -11.82 13.41
C ASN A 94 9.69 -11.12 12.85
N ALA A 95 10.26 -11.63 11.74
CA ALA A 95 11.41 -11.01 11.08
C ALA A 95 11.07 -9.59 10.55
N ILE A 96 9.91 -9.41 9.92
CA ILE A 96 9.45 -8.08 9.48
C ILE A 96 9.29 -7.15 10.68
N PHE A 97 8.72 -7.60 11.79
CA PHE A 97 8.47 -6.77 12.98
C PHE A 97 9.78 -6.42 13.71
N GLU A 98 10.77 -7.31 13.73
CA GLU A 98 12.10 -7.00 14.24
C GLU A 98 12.75 -5.89 13.42
N VAL A 99 12.75 -6.01 12.10
CA VAL A 99 13.28 -4.97 11.23
C VAL A 99 12.49 -3.66 11.40
N ALA A 100 11.16 -3.72 11.56
CA ALA A 100 10.34 -2.52 11.79
C ALA A 100 10.70 -1.81 13.12
N ARG A 101 10.98 -2.57 14.20
CA ARG A 101 11.49 -2.02 15.46
C ARG A 101 12.84 -1.32 15.31
N ASP A 102 13.70 -1.80 14.42
CA ASP A 102 14.94 -1.10 14.10
C ASP A 102 14.70 0.16 13.27
N MET A 103 13.73 0.11 12.33
CA MET A 103 13.34 1.31 11.57
C MET A 103 12.79 2.45 12.46
N GLU A 104 12.19 2.13 13.61
CA GLU A 104 11.74 3.14 14.57
C GLU A 104 12.90 3.95 15.17
N LYS A 105 14.09 3.33 15.28
CA LYS A 105 15.29 3.90 15.91
C LYS A 105 16.16 4.70 14.96
N ILE A 106 15.91 4.63 13.64
CA ILE A 106 16.73 5.31 12.65
C ILE A 106 16.66 6.83 12.83
N GLU A 107 17.79 7.42 13.10
CA GLU A 107 17.96 8.87 13.18
C GLU A 107 18.16 9.48 11.77
N ARG A 108 17.75 10.73 11.61
CA ARG A 108 17.96 11.45 10.35
C ARG A 108 19.45 11.69 10.12
N ASN A 109 19.89 11.48 8.88
CA ASN A 109 21.28 11.64 8.46
C ASN A 109 22.26 10.64 9.09
N SER A 110 21.78 9.59 9.76
CA SER A 110 22.63 8.48 10.19
C SER A 110 23.02 7.59 8.98
N PRO A 111 24.07 6.76 9.07
CA PRO A 111 24.39 5.78 8.02
C PRO A 111 23.23 4.86 7.69
N GLU A 112 22.44 4.45 8.71
CA GLU A 112 21.27 3.58 8.57
C GLU A 112 20.15 4.25 7.76
N SER A 113 20.09 5.59 7.77
CA SER A 113 19.13 6.35 6.95
C SER A 113 19.50 6.38 5.45
N GLN A 114 20.62 5.78 5.05
CA GLN A 114 21.13 5.77 3.68
C GLN A 114 21.19 4.34 3.07
N ILE A 115 20.58 3.35 3.73
CA ILE A 115 20.68 1.93 3.31
C ILE A 115 20.05 1.63 1.94
N LEU A 116 19.14 2.48 1.46
CA LEU A 116 18.53 2.39 0.13
C LEU A 116 19.06 3.47 -0.84
N LYS A 117 20.19 4.08 -0.53
CA LYS A 117 20.81 5.06 -1.43
C LYS A 117 21.12 4.43 -2.79
N GLY A 118 20.67 5.07 -3.87
CA GLY A 118 20.83 4.60 -5.25
C GLY A 118 19.70 3.70 -5.75
N TYR A 119 18.77 3.28 -4.88
CA TYR A 119 17.55 2.58 -5.29
C TYR A 119 16.43 3.56 -5.65
N LEU A 120 15.63 3.19 -6.64
CA LEU A 120 14.52 3.97 -7.16
C LEU A 120 13.21 3.17 -7.09
N MET A 121 12.23 3.69 -6.35
CA MET A 121 10.91 3.09 -6.20
C MET A 121 9.89 3.78 -7.09
N ALA A 122 9.15 3.03 -7.91
CA ALA A 122 7.98 3.56 -8.60
C ALA A 122 6.71 3.35 -7.76
N THR A 123 5.84 4.38 -7.66
CA THR A 123 4.50 4.26 -7.08
C THR A 123 3.45 4.47 -8.17
N LEU A 124 2.69 3.41 -8.48
CA LEU A 124 1.64 3.39 -9.49
C LEU A 124 0.27 3.29 -8.82
N PHE A 125 -0.42 4.42 -8.68
CA PHE A 125 -1.70 4.49 -8.00
C PHE A 125 -2.83 4.76 -8.99
N TYR A 126 -3.59 3.70 -9.33
CA TYR A 126 -4.80 3.78 -10.17
C TYR A 126 -6.06 4.17 -9.39
N GLU A 127 -6.00 4.10 -8.05
CA GLU A 127 -6.99 4.69 -7.14
C GLU A 127 -6.31 5.70 -6.22
N PRO A 128 -6.89 6.88 -5.97
CA PRO A 128 -6.32 7.87 -5.07
C PRO A 128 -6.06 7.31 -3.66
N SER A 129 -4.92 7.64 -3.08
CA SER A 129 -4.58 7.22 -1.71
C SER A 129 -3.50 8.08 -1.09
N THR A 130 -3.90 9.13 -0.37
CA THR A 130 -2.98 10.04 0.28
C THR A 130 -2.07 9.34 1.28
N ARG A 131 -2.64 8.60 2.25
CA ARG A 131 -1.88 7.98 3.35
C ARG A 131 -0.92 6.90 2.86
N THR A 132 -1.42 5.94 2.08
CA THR A 132 -0.59 4.81 1.66
C THR A 132 0.55 5.26 0.75
N ARG A 133 0.26 6.13 -0.24
CA ARG A 133 1.25 6.67 -1.15
C ARG A 133 2.33 7.46 -0.40
N LEU A 134 1.93 8.51 0.32
CA LEU A 134 2.87 9.36 1.05
C LEU A 134 3.69 8.59 2.08
N SER A 135 3.13 7.54 2.69
CA SER A 135 3.86 6.71 3.65
C SER A 135 4.93 5.85 2.99
N PHE A 136 4.66 5.24 1.82
CA PHE A 136 5.69 4.52 1.05
C PHE A 136 6.77 5.47 0.54
N GLU A 137 6.38 6.60 -0.03
CA GLU A 137 7.32 7.62 -0.51
C GLU A 137 8.19 8.18 0.62
N SER A 138 7.58 8.43 1.79
CA SER A 138 8.33 8.84 3.00
C SER A 138 9.27 7.74 3.47
N ALA A 139 8.84 6.47 3.47
CA ALA A 139 9.66 5.34 3.87
C ALA A 139 10.91 5.23 2.98
N MET A 140 10.73 5.29 1.66
CA MET A 140 11.84 5.22 0.69
C MET A 140 12.85 6.35 0.91
N ARG A 141 12.36 7.59 1.00
CA ARG A 141 13.22 8.78 1.22
C ARG A 141 13.92 8.80 2.57
N ARG A 142 13.29 8.24 3.62
CA ARG A 142 13.93 8.11 4.96
C ARG A 142 15.05 7.09 4.99
N LEU A 143 15.10 6.19 4.03
CA LEU A 143 16.17 5.21 3.86
C LEU A 143 17.17 5.62 2.76
N GLY A 144 17.10 6.85 2.26
CA GLY A 144 18.04 7.42 1.29
C GLY A 144 17.73 7.09 -0.18
N GLY A 145 16.64 6.40 -0.46
CA GLY A 145 16.22 6.09 -1.83
C GLY A 145 15.39 7.19 -2.48
N GLU A 146 15.13 7.04 -3.78
CA GLU A 146 14.39 7.98 -4.60
C GLU A 146 13.04 7.41 -5.05
N VAL A 147 12.15 8.29 -5.55
CA VAL A 147 10.78 7.93 -5.88
C VAL A 147 10.36 8.52 -7.23
N LEU A 148 9.84 7.66 -8.10
CA LEU A 148 9.01 8.03 -9.25
C LEU A 148 7.54 7.83 -8.87
N THR A 149 6.72 8.86 -8.98
CA THR A 149 5.35 8.79 -8.49
C THR A 149 4.33 9.11 -9.56
N THR A 150 3.24 8.33 -9.58
CA THR A 150 2.04 8.64 -10.36
C THR A 150 0.80 8.43 -9.50
N GLU A 151 -0.08 9.41 -9.44
CA GLU A 151 -1.36 9.35 -8.74
C GLU A 151 -2.49 9.46 -9.75
N ASN A 152 -3.58 8.69 -9.51
CA ASN A 152 -4.69 8.58 -10.44
C ASN A 152 -4.24 8.17 -11.86
N ALA A 153 -3.37 7.14 -11.91
CA ALA A 153 -2.83 6.63 -13.16
C ALA A 153 -3.93 6.22 -14.16
N ARG A 154 -5.13 5.85 -13.68
CA ARG A 154 -6.28 5.54 -14.51
C ARG A 154 -6.68 6.68 -15.46
N GLU A 155 -6.57 7.92 -15.01
CA GLU A 155 -6.99 9.10 -15.77
C GLU A 155 -5.82 9.87 -16.39
N PHE A 156 -4.66 9.87 -15.74
CA PHE A 156 -3.54 10.74 -16.09
C PHE A 156 -2.28 9.99 -16.59
N SER A 157 -2.41 8.69 -16.92
CA SER A 157 -1.32 7.92 -17.53
C SER A 157 -1.71 7.33 -18.88
N SER A 158 -0.82 6.53 -19.47
CA SER A 158 -1.10 5.78 -20.70
C SER A 158 -2.27 4.80 -20.56
N ALA A 159 -2.62 4.39 -19.33
CA ALA A 159 -3.81 3.60 -19.06
C ALA A 159 -5.10 4.28 -19.53
N ALA A 160 -5.20 5.62 -19.48
CA ALA A 160 -6.31 6.38 -20.02
C ALA A 160 -6.46 6.22 -21.56
N LYS A 161 -5.38 5.80 -22.23
CA LYS A 161 -5.34 5.53 -23.68
C LYS A 161 -5.53 4.04 -24.00
N GLY A 162 -5.75 3.20 -23.00
CA GLY A 162 -5.96 1.75 -23.15
C GLY A 162 -4.71 0.88 -22.99
N GLU A 163 -3.60 1.42 -22.46
CA GLU A 163 -2.43 0.61 -22.11
C GLU A 163 -2.79 -0.42 -21.05
N THR A 164 -2.36 -1.66 -21.25
CA THR A 164 -2.61 -2.75 -20.27
C THR A 164 -1.75 -2.57 -19.02
N LEU A 165 -2.20 -3.15 -17.89
CA LEU A 165 -1.40 -3.18 -16.68
C LEU A 165 -0.05 -3.85 -16.94
N GLU A 166 -0.07 -4.94 -17.69
CA GLU A 166 1.09 -5.76 -18.02
C GLU A 166 2.15 -4.97 -18.80
N ASP A 167 1.75 -4.14 -19.76
CA ASP A 167 2.66 -3.31 -20.54
C ASP A 167 3.21 -2.15 -19.70
N THR A 168 2.37 -1.54 -18.85
CA THR A 168 2.82 -0.53 -17.88
C THR A 168 3.89 -1.11 -16.95
N ILE A 169 3.68 -2.32 -16.39
CA ILE A 169 4.64 -2.95 -15.48
C ILE A 169 5.97 -3.23 -16.19
N ARG A 170 5.95 -3.83 -17.39
CA ARG A 170 7.17 -4.09 -18.19
C ARG A 170 7.92 -2.82 -18.54
N THR A 171 7.21 -1.72 -18.75
CA THR A 171 7.83 -0.43 -19.05
C THR A 171 8.48 0.17 -17.80
N VAL A 172 7.75 0.18 -16.67
CA VAL A 172 8.18 0.84 -15.43
C VAL A 172 9.28 0.04 -14.73
N GLU A 173 9.33 -1.29 -14.86
CA GLU A 173 10.44 -2.09 -14.34
C GLU A 173 11.80 -1.72 -14.95
N GLY A 174 11.81 -1.18 -16.18
CA GLY A 174 13.02 -0.63 -16.79
C GLY A 174 13.49 0.70 -16.21
N TYR A 175 12.68 1.34 -15.36
CA TYR A 175 12.95 2.66 -14.77
C TYR A 175 13.15 2.62 -13.26
N SER A 176 12.85 1.51 -12.59
CA SER A 176 12.83 1.41 -11.14
C SER A 176 13.30 0.04 -10.64
N ASP A 177 13.65 -0.03 -9.36
CA ASP A 177 14.09 -1.25 -8.70
C ASP A 177 12.97 -1.95 -7.92
N LEU A 178 11.83 -1.27 -7.73
CA LEU A 178 10.66 -1.78 -7.02
C LEU A 178 9.41 -0.99 -7.44
N ILE A 179 8.26 -1.66 -7.53
CA ILE A 179 6.97 -1.03 -7.84
C ILE A 179 5.99 -1.22 -6.69
N VAL A 180 5.44 -0.12 -6.17
CA VAL A 180 4.29 -0.09 -5.25
C VAL A 180 3.04 0.14 -6.07
N LEU A 181 2.18 -0.87 -6.18
CA LEU A 181 0.99 -0.85 -7.02
C LEU A 181 -0.28 -0.75 -6.20
N ARG A 182 -1.13 0.23 -6.49
CA ARG A 182 -2.52 0.29 -6.04
C ARG A 182 -3.46 0.26 -7.24
N HIS A 183 -4.35 -0.71 -7.31
CA HIS A 183 -5.24 -0.93 -8.44
C HIS A 183 -6.70 -1.10 -8.00
N PHE A 184 -7.64 -0.87 -8.91
CA PHE A 184 -9.08 -1.02 -8.65
C PHE A 184 -9.58 -2.47 -8.87
N GLU A 185 -8.83 -3.30 -9.61
CA GLU A 185 -9.16 -4.70 -9.86
C GLU A 185 -8.52 -5.61 -8.81
N SER A 186 -9.30 -6.58 -8.31
CA SER A 186 -8.78 -7.65 -7.46
C SER A 186 -7.84 -8.56 -8.24
N GLY A 187 -6.69 -8.91 -7.64
CA GLY A 187 -5.66 -9.76 -8.25
C GLY A 187 -4.70 -9.04 -9.18
N ALA A 188 -4.85 -7.71 -9.39
CA ALA A 188 -3.95 -6.93 -10.24
C ALA A 188 -2.50 -6.98 -9.76
N ALA A 189 -2.25 -6.90 -8.45
CA ALA A 189 -0.91 -6.98 -7.90
C ALA A 189 -0.26 -8.36 -8.14
N ARG A 190 -1.05 -9.44 -8.07
CA ARG A 190 -0.56 -10.79 -8.39
C ARG A 190 -0.20 -10.91 -9.87
N ARG A 191 -1.04 -10.41 -10.78
CA ARG A 191 -0.72 -10.36 -12.22
C ARG A 191 0.58 -9.58 -12.46
N ALA A 192 0.71 -8.39 -11.87
CA ALA A 192 1.92 -7.58 -11.97
C ALA A 192 3.16 -8.34 -11.50
N ALA A 193 3.10 -8.97 -10.32
CA ALA A 193 4.20 -9.74 -9.76
C ALA A 193 4.57 -10.99 -10.60
N THR A 194 3.62 -11.53 -11.38
CA THR A 194 3.90 -12.69 -12.25
C THR A 194 4.78 -12.34 -13.44
N ILE A 195 4.72 -11.10 -13.92
CA ILE A 195 5.43 -10.65 -15.13
C ILE A 195 6.65 -9.78 -14.81
N ALA A 196 6.65 -9.08 -13.68
CA ALA A 196 7.75 -8.21 -13.28
C ALA A 196 9.02 -8.99 -12.93
N GLY A 197 10.17 -8.47 -13.34
CA GLY A 197 11.50 -8.93 -12.93
C GLY A 197 11.96 -8.35 -11.60
N ILE A 198 11.29 -7.30 -11.12
CA ILE A 198 11.58 -6.57 -9.87
C ILE A 198 10.46 -6.78 -8.84
N PRO A 199 10.71 -6.51 -7.54
CA PRO A 199 9.69 -6.65 -6.50
C PRO A 199 8.43 -5.81 -6.73
N ILE A 200 7.26 -6.41 -6.45
CA ILE A 200 5.96 -5.75 -6.46
C ILE A 200 5.37 -5.70 -5.06
N VAL A 201 4.89 -4.52 -4.65
CA VAL A 201 4.16 -4.33 -3.39
C VAL A 201 2.71 -3.97 -3.67
N ASN A 202 1.79 -4.79 -3.19
CA ASN A 202 0.36 -4.51 -3.22
C ASN A 202 -0.03 -3.45 -2.18
N ALA A 203 -0.34 -2.24 -2.66
CA ALA A 203 -0.85 -1.13 -1.85
C ALA A 203 -2.40 -1.05 -1.85
N GLY A 204 -3.05 -2.15 -2.19
CA GLY A 204 -4.50 -2.35 -2.26
C GLY A 204 -4.99 -2.57 -3.67
N ASP A 205 -5.63 -3.71 -3.93
CA ASP A 205 -6.18 -4.11 -5.22
C ASP A 205 -7.69 -4.31 -5.15
N GLY A 206 -8.44 -3.24 -5.35
CA GLY A 206 -9.91 -3.24 -5.36
C GLY A 206 -10.51 -3.85 -4.08
N PRO A 207 -11.46 -4.80 -4.20
CA PRO A 207 -12.01 -5.55 -3.07
C PRO A 207 -11.12 -6.70 -2.59
N GLY A 208 -9.96 -6.91 -3.20
CA GLY A 208 -9.04 -8.01 -2.93
C GLY A 208 -8.33 -7.89 -1.59
N GLN A 209 -7.08 -7.48 -1.60
CA GLN A 209 -6.24 -7.42 -0.40
C GLN A 209 -5.47 -6.11 -0.24
N HIS A 210 -4.95 -5.91 0.97
CA HIS A 210 -4.02 -4.84 1.31
C HIS A 210 -2.99 -5.36 2.32
N PRO A 211 -2.02 -6.20 1.90
CA PRO A 211 -1.11 -6.90 2.81
C PRO A 211 -0.29 -5.95 3.68
N SER A 212 0.21 -4.85 3.11
CA SER A 212 0.97 -3.86 3.90
C SER A 212 0.13 -3.14 4.97
N GLN A 213 -1.21 -3.09 4.81
CA GLN A 213 -2.11 -2.61 5.87
C GLN A 213 -2.26 -3.68 6.95
N ALA A 214 -2.50 -4.92 6.59
CA ALA A 214 -2.63 -6.00 7.57
C ALA A 214 -1.35 -6.17 8.41
N LEU A 215 -0.17 -6.06 7.79
CA LEU A 215 1.11 -6.10 8.50
C LEU A 215 1.24 -4.98 9.55
N LEU A 216 0.92 -3.74 9.17
CA LEU A 216 0.96 -2.63 10.12
C LEU A 216 -0.10 -2.75 11.21
N ASP A 217 -1.25 -3.36 10.92
CA ASP A 217 -2.33 -3.57 11.88
C ASP A 217 -1.89 -4.60 12.94
N VAL A 218 -1.34 -5.74 12.52
CA VAL A 218 -0.80 -6.76 13.46
C VAL A 218 0.37 -6.20 14.27
N TYR A 219 1.27 -5.46 13.62
CA TYR A 219 2.37 -4.78 14.33
C TYR A 219 1.85 -3.78 15.37
N THR A 220 0.79 -3.04 15.04
CA THR A 220 0.15 -2.11 15.98
C THR A 220 -0.41 -2.87 17.19
N ILE A 221 -1.08 -4.01 16.96
CA ILE A 221 -1.61 -4.84 18.06
C ILE A 221 -0.45 -5.31 18.95
N GLU A 222 0.63 -5.83 18.37
CA GLU A 222 1.81 -6.24 19.12
C GLU A 222 2.40 -5.09 19.97
N ARG A 223 2.49 -3.89 19.38
CA ARG A 223 3.07 -2.70 20.05
C ARG A 223 2.18 -2.15 21.17
N GLU A 224 0.88 -2.19 21.02
CA GLU A 224 -0.08 -1.60 21.96
C GLU A 224 -0.52 -2.61 23.04
N ILE A 225 -0.70 -3.88 22.69
CA ILE A 225 -1.17 -4.95 23.60
C ILE A 225 -0.01 -5.77 24.19
N GLY A 226 1.12 -5.83 23.48
CA GLY A 226 2.32 -6.58 23.92
C GLY A 226 2.27 -8.08 23.63
N LYS A 227 1.20 -8.61 23.04
CA LYS A 227 1.04 -10.02 22.65
C LYS A 227 0.12 -10.13 21.42
N LEU A 228 0.18 -11.28 20.75
CA LEU A 228 -0.67 -11.62 19.60
C LEU A 228 -1.40 -12.95 19.80
N ASP A 229 -0.87 -13.85 20.61
CA ASP A 229 -1.58 -15.07 21.00
C ASP A 229 -2.59 -14.77 22.13
N GLY A 230 -3.74 -15.43 22.10
CA GLY A 230 -4.79 -15.33 23.12
C GLY A 230 -5.49 -13.97 23.18
N ILE A 231 -5.52 -13.22 22.08
CA ILE A 231 -6.22 -11.93 22.00
C ILE A 231 -7.64 -12.09 21.47
N LYS A 232 -8.51 -11.17 21.89
CA LYS A 232 -9.87 -11.03 21.38
C LYS A 232 -9.96 -9.76 20.53
N VAL A 233 -10.42 -9.90 19.29
CA VAL A 233 -10.47 -8.80 18.30
C VAL A 233 -11.89 -8.62 17.79
N GLY A 234 -12.47 -7.46 18.02
CA GLY A 234 -13.75 -7.04 17.44
C GLY A 234 -13.52 -6.31 16.10
N LEU A 235 -13.95 -6.91 15.00
CA LEU A 235 -13.95 -6.29 13.68
C LEU A 235 -15.33 -5.65 13.41
N VAL A 236 -15.37 -4.33 13.27
CA VAL A 236 -16.61 -3.55 13.32
C VAL A 236 -16.81 -2.75 12.04
N GLY A 237 -18.02 -2.76 11.48
CA GLY A 237 -18.44 -1.90 10.37
C GLY A 237 -18.67 -2.64 9.04
N ASP A 238 -18.06 -2.18 7.93
CA ASP A 238 -18.20 -2.81 6.61
C ASP A 238 -17.23 -4.00 6.46
N LEU A 239 -17.70 -5.19 6.80
CA LEU A 239 -16.90 -6.41 6.75
C LEU A 239 -16.97 -7.11 5.38
N ALA A 240 -18.03 -6.89 4.61
CA ALA A 240 -18.20 -7.50 3.29
C ALA A 240 -17.25 -6.92 2.23
N ASN A 241 -17.03 -5.58 2.27
CA ASN A 241 -16.26 -4.85 1.28
C ASN A 241 -14.88 -4.41 1.81
N GLY A 242 -14.63 -4.61 3.10
CA GLY A 242 -13.42 -4.18 3.80
C GLY A 242 -12.21 -5.05 3.48
N ARG A 243 -11.42 -4.75 2.43
CA ARG A 243 -10.18 -5.48 2.13
C ARG A 243 -9.18 -5.50 3.29
N THR A 244 -9.21 -4.47 4.15
CA THR A 244 -8.32 -4.38 5.32
C THR A 244 -8.66 -5.41 6.37
N VAL A 245 -9.94 -5.56 6.73
CA VAL A 245 -10.40 -6.59 7.67
C VAL A 245 -10.15 -7.99 7.13
N ARG A 246 -10.39 -8.22 5.83
CA ARG A 246 -10.09 -9.49 5.16
C ARG A 246 -8.60 -9.84 5.29
N SER A 247 -7.70 -8.92 4.96
CA SER A 247 -6.26 -9.15 5.04
C SER A 247 -5.77 -9.29 6.48
N LEU A 248 -6.33 -8.54 7.42
CA LEU A 248 -6.04 -8.65 8.84
C LEU A 248 -6.44 -10.03 9.39
N THR A 249 -7.62 -10.51 9.02
CA THR A 249 -8.13 -11.83 9.44
C THR A 249 -7.19 -12.96 9.02
N TYR A 250 -6.63 -12.91 7.80
CA TYR A 250 -5.64 -13.89 7.35
C TYR A 250 -4.38 -13.91 8.20
N LEU A 251 -3.91 -12.75 8.67
CA LEU A 251 -2.72 -12.68 9.54
C LEU A 251 -3.05 -13.10 10.97
N LEU A 252 -4.17 -12.68 11.53
CA LEU A 252 -4.60 -13.09 12.88
C LEU A 252 -4.74 -14.60 12.99
N ALA A 253 -5.18 -15.28 11.94
CA ALA A 253 -5.28 -16.73 11.89
C ALA A 253 -3.92 -17.48 11.94
N LYS A 254 -2.80 -16.79 11.98
CA LYS A 254 -1.46 -17.36 12.20
C LYS A 254 -1.11 -17.48 13.69
N TYR A 255 -1.89 -16.87 14.57
CA TYR A 255 -1.66 -16.83 16.01
C TYR A 255 -2.59 -17.78 16.74
N LYS A 256 -2.16 -18.25 17.92
CA LYS A 256 -2.89 -19.24 18.72
C LYS A 256 -3.94 -18.56 19.61
N ASP A 257 -5.04 -19.27 19.84
CA ASP A 257 -6.08 -18.88 20.80
C ASP A 257 -6.64 -17.47 20.56
N VAL A 258 -6.63 -17.01 19.29
CA VAL A 258 -7.26 -15.76 18.88
C VAL A 258 -8.76 -15.99 18.71
N LYS A 259 -9.57 -15.08 19.28
CA LYS A 259 -11.01 -15.04 19.04
C LYS A 259 -11.40 -13.77 18.29
N ILE A 260 -12.20 -13.92 17.22
CA ILE A 260 -12.62 -12.80 16.36
C ILE A 260 -14.13 -12.62 16.47
N TYR A 261 -14.55 -11.39 16.80
CA TYR A 261 -15.96 -10.98 16.77
C TYR A 261 -16.23 -10.15 15.52
N PHE A 262 -17.26 -10.51 14.75
CA PHE A 262 -17.73 -9.76 13.60
C PHE A 262 -18.96 -8.94 13.99
N VAL A 263 -18.80 -7.63 14.06
CA VAL A 263 -19.88 -6.69 14.40
C VAL A 263 -20.22 -5.83 13.19
N SER A 264 -21.30 -6.14 12.51
CA SER A 264 -21.65 -5.45 11.27
C SER A 264 -23.15 -5.36 11.04
N PRO A 265 -23.60 -4.33 10.28
CA PRO A 265 -24.94 -4.34 9.74
C PRO A 265 -25.16 -5.57 8.84
N GLU A 266 -26.38 -6.11 8.82
CA GLU A 266 -26.76 -7.32 8.08
C GLU A 266 -26.33 -7.28 6.60
N VAL A 267 -26.44 -6.12 5.97
CA VAL A 267 -26.14 -5.92 4.53
C VAL A 267 -24.65 -5.91 4.17
N VAL A 268 -23.76 -5.87 5.17
CA VAL A 268 -22.29 -5.83 5.00
C VAL A 268 -21.54 -6.79 5.93
N LYS A 269 -22.19 -7.90 6.28
CA LYS A 269 -21.59 -8.98 7.08
C LYS A 269 -20.34 -9.57 6.41
N MET A 270 -19.47 -10.14 7.23
CA MET A 270 -18.32 -10.90 6.75
C MET A 270 -18.78 -12.04 5.83
N LYS A 271 -18.07 -12.20 4.72
CA LYS A 271 -18.38 -13.25 3.73
C LYS A 271 -17.97 -14.64 4.23
N ASP A 272 -18.67 -15.66 3.79
CA ASP A 272 -18.48 -17.04 4.24
C ASP A 272 -17.08 -17.58 3.93
N ASP A 273 -16.45 -17.16 2.82
CA ASP A 273 -15.09 -17.58 2.47
C ASP A 273 -14.04 -17.26 3.56
N ILE A 274 -14.23 -16.17 4.30
CA ILE A 274 -13.36 -15.82 5.44
C ILE A 274 -13.72 -16.65 6.67
N LYS A 275 -15.01 -16.84 6.95
CA LYS A 275 -15.48 -17.67 8.07
C LYS A 275 -15.03 -19.13 7.91
N ASP A 276 -15.14 -19.69 6.71
CA ASP A 276 -14.67 -21.03 6.36
C ASP A 276 -13.15 -21.14 6.52
N TYR A 277 -12.42 -20.10 6.08
CA TYR A 277 -10.97 -20.05 6.29
C TYR A 277 -10.60 -20.07 7.78
N LEU A 278 -11.23 -19.25 8.62
CA LEU A 278 -10.99 -19.22 10.06
C LEU A 278 -11.28 -20.58 10.69
N THR A 279 -12.43 -21.17 10.38
CA THR A 279 -12.83 -22.50 10.85
C THR A 279 -11.80 -23.55 10.45
N SER A 280 -11.30 -23.50 9.20
CA SER A 280 -10.26 -24.43 8.72
C SER A 280 -8.91 -24.28 9.43
N LYS A 281 -8.66 -23.12 10.05
CA LYS A 281 -7.46 -22.82 10.84
C LYS A 281 -7.66 -23.03 12.35
N GLY A 282 -8.86 -23.42 12.78
CA GLY A 282 -9.19 -23.61 14.17
C GLY A 282 -9.25 -22.30 14.98
N VAL A 283 -9.57 -21.19 14.31
CA VAL A 283 -9.75 -19.88 14.95
C VAL A 283 -11.21 -19.70 15.33
N ASP A 284 -11.46 -19.37 16.59
CA ASP A 284 -12.80 -19.09 17.08
C ASP A 284 -13.30 -17.75 16.52
N TRP A 285 -14.52 -17.76 16.02
CA TRP A 285 -15.17 -16.53 15.56
C TRP A 285 -16.67 -16.53 15.90
N GLU A 286 -17.22 -15.33 16.06
CA GLU A 286 -18.61 -15.11 16.42
C GLU A 286 -19.16 -13.88 15.72
N GLU A 287 -20.44 -13.89 15.29
CA GLU A 287 -21.15 -12.72 14.81
C GLU A 287 -21.99 -12.13 15.95
N SER A 288 -21.86 -10.82 16.18
CA SER A 288 -22.65 -10.10 17.17
C SER A 288 -23.25 -8.82 16.56
N SER A 289 -24.40 -8.41 17.10
CA SER A 289 -25.01 -7.12 16.84
C SER A 289 -24.88 -6.13 17.99
N ASP A 290 -24.21 -6.52 19.09
CA ASP A 290 -23.98 -5.69 20.26
C ASP A 290 -22.53 -5.23 20.35
N LEU A 291 -22.27 -3.99 19.93
CA LEU A 291 -20.92 -3.42 20.00
C LEU A 291 -20.47 -3.17 21.44
N VAL A 292 -21.37 -2.89 22.37
CA VAL A 292 -21.04 -2.60 23.77
C VAL A 292 -20.54 -3.88 24.44
N GLU A 293 -21.26 -5.00 24.24
CA GLU A 293 -20.86 -6.31 24.74
C GLU A 293 -19.48 -6.71 24.19
N VAL A 294 -19.32 -6.69 22.87
CA VAL A 294 -18.06 -7.06 22.21
C VAL A 294 -16.91 -6.17 22.64
N ALA A 295 -17.11 -4.86 22.73
CA ALA A 295 -16.08 -3.94 23.18
C ALA A 295 -15.64 -4.17 24.62
N SER A 296 -16.54 -4.66 25.50
CA SER A 296 -16.22 -4.99 26.89
C SER A 296 -15.31 -6.22 27.02
N GLU A 297 -15.33 -7.11 26.04
CA GLU A 297 -14.56 -8.36 26.04
C GLU A 297 -13.25 -8.29 25.25
N CYS A 298 -13.17 -7.42 24.23
CA CYS A 298 -12.07 -7.39 23.30
C CYS A 298 -10.85 -6.63 23.81
N ASP A 299 -9.66 -7.13 23.42
CA ASP A 299 -8.38 -6.40 23.54
C ASP A 299 -8.25 -5.34 22.45
N VAL A 300 -8.87 -5.58 21.29
CA VAL A 300 -8.81 -4.70 20.12
C VAL A 300 -10.19 -4.49 19.54
N VAL A 301 -10.60 -3.24 19.37
CA VAL A 301 -11.77 -2.83 18.58
C VAL A 301 -11.27 -2.21 17.28
N TYR A 302 -11.36 -2.98 16.18
CA TYR A 302 -10.95 -2.52 14.86
C TYR A 302 -12.18 -2.00 14.10
N GLN A 303 -12.38 -0.69 14.15
CA GLN A 303 -13.49 -0.01 13.50
C GLN A 303 -13.20 0.25 12.03
N THR A 304 -14.20 0.07 11.17
CA THR A 304 -14.12 0.43 9.75
C THR A 304 -15.28 1.31 9.32
N ARG A 305 -15.03 2.10 8.30
CA ARG A 305 -16.04 2.95 7.65
C ARG A 305 -16.98 2.12 6.79
N ILE A 306 -18.28 2.44 6.78
CA ILE A 306 -19.21 1.94 5.77
C ILE A 306 -18.89 2.63 4.43
N GLN A 307 -18.50 1.87 3.43
CA GLN A 307 -17.96 2.40 2.16
C GLN A 307 -19.08 2.69 1.15
N LYS A 308 -19.64 3.92 1.19
CA LYS A 308 -20.72 4.35 0.28
C LYS A 308 -20.46 4.02 -1.18
N GLU A 309 -19.24 4.19 -1.62
CA GLU A 309 -18.78 3.95 -3.00
C GLU A 309 -18.90 2.48 -3.46
N ARG A 310 -19.09 1.55 -2.52
CA ARG A 310 -19.26 0.12 -2.82
C ARG A 310 -20.71 -0.32 -3.00
N PHE A 311 -21.66 0.56 -2.65
CA PHE A 311 -23.11 0.24 -2.79
C PHE A 311 -23.65 0.56 -4.20
N GLY A 312 -22.91 1.30 -5.04
CA GLY A 312 -23.37 1.70 -6.36
C GLY A 312 -24.71 2.44 -6.29
N GLU A 313 -25.73 1.93 -6.98
CA GLU A 313 -27.09 2.52 -6.98
C GLU A 313 -27.90 2.18 -5.71
N ARG A 314 -27.45 1.21 -4.89
CA ARG A 314 -28.17 0.74 -3.68
C ARG A 314 -27.92 1.63 -2.47
N LEU A 315 -28.15 2.95 -2.62
CA LEU A 315 -28.00 3.93 -1.53
C LEU A 315 -28.97 3.66 -0.37
N ASP A 316 -30.10 3.01 -0.63
CA ASP A 316 -31.05 2.54 0.38
C ASP A 316 -30.40 1.61 1.42
N LEU A 317 -29.51 0.72 0.97
CA LEU A 317 -28.78 -0.18 1.86
C LEU A 317 -27.68 0.53 2.62
N TYR A 318 -27.01 1.50 1.98
CA TYR A 318 -26.02 2.32 2.67
C TYR A 318 -26.65 3.08 3.84
N GLU A 319 -27.80 3.75 3.64
CA GLU A 319 -28.50 4.49 4.69
C GLU A 319 -28.97 3.57 5.83
N LYS A 320 -29.32 2.31 5.52
CA LYS A 320 -29.67 1.30 6.55
C LYS A 320 -28.45 0.83 7.36
N ALA A 321 -27.26 0.87 6.79
CA ALA A 321 -26.02 0.42 7.43
C ALA A 321 -25.33 1.54 8.20
N ARG A 322 -25.39 2.77 7.71
CA ARG A 322 -24.72 3.93 8.26
C ARG A 322 -25.16 4.22 9.70
N GLY A 323 -24.21 4.60 10.55
CA GLY A 323 -24.48 5.08 11.91
C GLY A 323 -24.95 4.03 12.92
N LYS A 324 -24.95 2.73 12.57
CA LYS A 324 -25.37 1.68 13.50
C LYS A 324 -24.34 1.35 14.59
N PHE A 325 -23.06 1.38 14.23
CA PHE A 325 -21.97 1.03 15.14
C PHE A 325 -21.00 2.19 15.19
N ILE A 326 -21.14 3.04 16.22
CA ILE A 326 -20.30 4.23 16.41
C ILE A 326 -19.51 4.03 17.70
N VAL A 327 -18.19 4.15 17.59
CA VAL A 327 -17.31 4.20 18.75
C VAL A 327 -17.36 5.61 19.33
N ASN A 328 -17.89 5.73 20.53
CA ASN A 328 -18.08 6.97 21.28
C ASN A 328 -17.71 6.75 22.75
N GLN A 329 -17.98 7.73 23.61
CA GLN A 329 -17.68 7.67 25.03
C GLN A 329 -18.35 6.48 25.75
N ASN A 330 -19.54 6.03 25.31
CA ASN A 330 -20.21 4.86 25.92
C ASN A 330 -19.42 3.58 25.64
N ILE A 331 -18.91 3.42 24.42
CA ILE A 331 -18.04 2.29 24.06
C ILE A 331 -16.73 2.33 24.85
N LEU A 332 -16.10 3.53 24.95
CA LEU A 332 -14.89 3.71 25.76
C LEU A 332 -15.13 3.30 27.23
N ASN A 333 -16.28 3.63 27.80
CA ASN A 333 -16.60 3.29 29.18
C ASN A 333 -16.80 1.78 29.38
N ALA A 334 -17.25 1.06 28.37
CA ALA A 334 -17.41 -0.40 28.39
C ALA A 334 -16.09 -1.15 28.18
N MET A 335 -15.16 -0.56 27.39
CA MET A 335 -13.89 -1.21 27.05
C MET A 335 -12.97 -1.41 28.24
N GLN A 336 -12.19 -2.49 28.19
CA GLN A 336 -11.13 -2.76 29.15
C GLN A 336 -10.04 -1.67 29.10
N ARG A 337 -9.33 -1.47 30.22
CA ARG A 337 -8.32 -0.38 30.32
C ARG A 337 -7.12 -0.57 29.37
N HIS A 338 -6.74 -1.81 29.07
CA HIS A 338 -5.63 -2.13 28.18
C HIS A 338 -6.05 -2.24 26.72
N ALA A 339 -7.35 -2.30 26.45
CA ALA A 339 -7.86 -2.46 25.09
C ALA A 339 -7.56 -1.23 24.22
N VAL A 340 -7.50 -1.41 22.90
CA VAL A 340 -7.23 -0.33 21.96
C VAL A 340 -8.26 -0.26 20.83
N ILE A 341 -8.46 0.97 20.34
CA ILE A 341 -9.29 1.27 19.19
C ILE A 341 -8.36 1.51 17.99
N MET A 342 -8.58 0.76 16.93
CA MET A 342 -7.85 0.86 15.67
C MET A 342 -8.79 1.23 14.52
N HIS A 343 -8.25 1.85 13.48
CA HIS A 343 -8.98 2.22 12.28
C HIS A 343 -8.03 2.39 11.09
N PRO A 344 -8.31 1.83 9.90
CA PRO A 344 -7.43 1.95 8.74
C PRO A 344 -7.44 3.33 8.09
N LEU A 345 -8.30 4.24 8.58
CA LEU A 345 -8.53 5.60 8.06
C LEU A 345 -8.86 5.64 6.53
N PRO A 346 -9.61 6.63 6.04
CA PRO A 346 -10.17 7.77 6.78
C PRO A 346 -11.37 7.35 7.62
N ARG A 347 -11.52 7.95 8.79
CA ARG A 347 -12.77 7.89 9.54
C ARG A 347 -13.68 9.04 9.15
N LEU A 348 -14.97 8.84 9.34
CA LEU A 348 -16.01 9.86 9.19
C LEU A 348 -16.75 10.03 10.53
N ASP A 349 -17.95 9.44 10.63
CA ASP A 349 -18.84 9.53 11.80
C ASP A 349 -18.86 8.23 12.65
N GLU A 350 -18.15 7.19 12.23
CA GLU A 350 -18.08 5.91 12.95
C GLU A 350 -17.17 5.91 14.18
N ILE A 351 -16.35 6.95 14.37
CA ILE A 351 -15.64 7.23 15.63
C ILE A 351 -15.82 8.71 15.93
N THR A 352 -16.38 9.06 17.08
CA THR A 352 -16.59 10.45 17.48
C THR A 352 -15.28 11.14 17.86
N VAL A 353 -15.21 12.46 17.69
CA VAL A 353 -13.95 13.23 17.85
C VAL A 353 -13.45 13.23 19.30
N ASP A 354 -14.35 13.14 20.27
CA ASP A 354 -14.02 13.08 21.70
C ASP A 354 -13.22 11.84 22.09
N VAL A 355 -13.29 10.76 21.29
CA VAL A 355 -12.47 9.54 21.45
C VAL A 355 -10.98 9.81 21.25
N ASP A 356 -10.60 10.83 20.46
CA ASP A 356 -9.21 11.15 20.15
C ASP A 356 -8.35 11.46 21.39
N ALA A 357 -8.97 11.96 22.45
CA ALA A 357 -8.29 12.30 23.70
C ALA A 357 -7.99 11.07 24.58
N ASP A 358 -8.63 9.91 24.32
CA ASP A 358 -8.42 8.71 25.09
C ASP A 358 -7.12 7.99 24.63
N PRO A 359 -6.23 7.57 25.56
CA PRO A 359 -4.99 6.87 25.22
C PRO A 359 -5.21 5.55 24.48
N ARG A 360 -6.38 4.93 24.60
CA ARG A 360 -6.76 3.71 23.86
C ARG A 360 -7.04 3.97 22.39
N ALA A 361 -7.22 5.22 21.95
CA ALA A 361 -7.34 5.61 20.55
C ALA A 361 -5.99 5.46 19.84
N ALA A 362 -5.74 4.30 19.24
CA ALA A 362 -4.45 3.94 18.63
C ALA A 362 -4.33 4.28 17.14
N TYR A 363 -5.40 4.66 16.44
CA TYR A 363 -5.44 4.75 14.97
C TYR A 363 -4.45 5.76 14.35
N PHE A 364 -4.05 6.82 15.05
CA PHE A 364 -2.99 7.71 14.56
C PHE A 364 -1.59 7.14 14.81
N ARG A 365 -1.39 6.42 15.93
CA ARG A 365 -0.16 5.67 16.18
C ARG A 365 -0.02 4.51 15.19
N GLN A 366 -1.12 3.79 14.89
CA GLN A 366 -1.23 2.78 13.84
C GLN A 366 -0.78 3.35 12.49
N ALA A 367 -1.23 4.52 12.09
CA ALA A 367 -0.79 5.16 10.85
C ALA A 367 0.72 5.46 10.85
N LYS A 368 1.30 5.84 12.01
CA LYS A 368 2.74 6.06 12.18
C LYS A 368 3.53 4.75 12.15
N TYR A 369 3.06 3.70 12.79
CA TYR A 369 3.66 2.35 12.70
C TYR A 369 3.69 1.83 11.27
N GLY A 370 2.70 2.22 10.46
CA GLY A 370 2.69 1.94 9.03
C GLY A 370 3.91 2.47 8.28
N LEU A 371 4.50 3.58 8.71
CA LEU A 371 5.76 4.08 8.14
C LEU A 371 6.91 3.09 8.39
N TYR A 372 7.04 2.60 9.61
CA TYR A 372 8.13 1.70 9.99
C TYR A 372 8.01 0.32 9.34
N ILE A 373 6.80 -0.22 9.24
CA ILE A 373 6.53 -1.46 8.48
C ILE A 373 6.91 -1.26 7.00
N ARG A 374 6.57 -0.14 6.39
CA ARG A 374 6.93 0.14 4.99
C ARG A 374 8.44 0.30 4.80
N MET A 375 9.14 0.93 5.74
CA MET A 375 10.60 0.98 5.75
C MET A 375 11.20 -0.42 5.84
N ALA A 376 10.69 -1.27 6.72
CA ALA A 376 11.12 -2.65 6.87
C ALA A 376 10.89 -3.46 5.57
N LEU A 377 9.71 -3.36 4.97
CA LEU A 377 9.40 -4.03 3.71
C LEU A 377 10.34 -3.59 2.59
N LEU A 378 10.58 -2.29 2.42
CA LEU A 378 11.50 -1.77 1.40
C LEU A 378 12.93 -2.28 1.60
N LYS A 379 13.42 -2.29 2.84
CA LYS A 379 14.73 -2.87 3.16
C LYS A 379 14.78 -4.36 2.80
N LEU A 380 13.79 -5.13 3.24
CA LEU A 380 13.76 -6.59 3.03
C LEU A 380 13.58 -6.98 1.56
N LEU A 381 12.90 -6.17 0.75
CA LEU A 381 12.72 -6.41 -0.68
C LEU A 381 13.97 -6.05 -1.50
N LEU A 382 14.68 -4.98 -1.14
CA LEU A 382 15.79 -4.46 -1.93
C LEU A 382 17.17 -4.92 -1.45
N VAL A 383 17.35 -5.04 -0.14
CA VAL A 383 18.67 -5.32 0.46
C VAL A 383 18.69 -6.60 1.28
N GLY A 384 17.56 -6.98 1.89
CA GLY A 384 17.45 -8.08 2.84
C GLY A 384 18.05 -7.73 4.22
N CYS A 385 18.22 -8.72 5.09
CA CYS A 385 18.86 -8.58 6.41
C CYS A 385 19.87 -9.72 6.68
#